data_98fa0f70944e4408e6550e642d98df25
#
_entry.id   98fa0f70944e4408e6550e642d98df25
#
_cell.length_a   1.000
_cell.length_b   1.000
_cell.length_c   1.000
_cell.angle_alpha   90.00
_cell.angle_beta   90.00
_cell.angle_gamma   90.00
#
_symmetry.space_group_name_H-M   'P 1'
#
loop_
_entity.id
_entity.type
_entity.pdbx_description
1 polymer ?
#
loop_
_entity_poly.entity_id
_entity_poly.type
_entity_poly.pdbx_seq_one_letter_code
_entity_poly.pdbx_strand_id
1 'polypeptide(L)'
;MFKRRHLIAGAGLAAGALAAPSVLRAQGRTVKMGSLRLVHSMPPYFYEKFAPADLKIEVIVFDSPTDAKNAVVTKSVDFGAFGIAAAILGGAAGEPVAVVGALSNKGMGVISKAGSDVKAIMDLKGKKVGIWPGSTQEVFILERLRMEGLSIKDITSVRVPFGEMPTMLARGDLDAYVGAEPGPALSITSGVGQLVEYPYGTAMGGLNMIFGTHEDTAAKNPDLVRTMLKIHRQAVEFMLANKAAVVDMTVSKLGANRAAVEQALGANNVEYAWKLDEKVLGQAKTYAQHMLELKQIRALPKFETFLNPKFSNEIANT
;
A
#
# COMPACT_ATOMS: atom_id res chain seq x y z
N MET A 1 -86.32 30.83 -1.99
CA MET A 1 -86.51 32.11 -1.24
C MET A 1 -85.12 32.65 -0.92
N PHE A 2 -84.72 33.72 -1.59
CA PHE A 2 -84.08 34.96 -1.09
C PHE A 2 -82.86 34.78 -0.18
N LYS A 3 -81.71 35.45 -0.28
CA LYS A 3 -81.21 36.66 -1.02
C LYS A 3 -79.66 36.74 -0.81
N ARG A 4 -78.96 37.15 -1.84
CA ARG A 4 -78.09 38.34 -1.98
C ARG A 4 -76.91 38.57 -1.02
N ARG A 5 -75.71 38.57 -1.64
CA ARG A 5 -74.75 39.68 -1.78
C ARG A 5 -74.04 40.19 -0.53
N HIS A 6 -72.71 40.15 -0.51
CA HIS A 6 -71.90 41.37 -0.64
C HIS A 6 -70.42 41.04 -0.96
N LEU A 7 -69.92 41.71 -1.99
CA LEU A 7 -68.52 41.93 -2.28
C LEU A 7 -67.93 42.84 -1.20
N ILE A 8 -66.69 42.56 -0.75
CA ILE A 8 -65.74 43.60 -0.36
C ILE A 8 -64.35 43.18 -0.85
N ALA A 9 -63.76 44.07 -1.64
CA ALA A 9 -62.36 44.06 -2.08
C ALA A 9 -61.46 44.44 -0.90
N GLY A 10 -60.26 43.90 -0.87
CA GLY A 10 -59.26 44.30 0.12
C GLY A 10 -57.88 43.75 -0.14
N ALA A 11 -57.13 44.52 -0.88
CA ALA A 11 -55.69 44.75 -0.74
C ALA A 11 -54.73 43.57 -0.72
N GLY A 12 -53.92 43.53 -1.77
CA GLY A 12 -52.73 42.72 -1.88
C GLY A 12 -51.68 43.08 -0.82
N LEU A 13 -51.04 42.01 -0.31
CA LEU A 13 -49.76 42.07 0.33
C LEU A 13 -48.86 41.06 -0.41
N ALA A 14 -48.07 41.57 -1.37
CA ALA A 14 -46.99 40.87 -1.99
C ALA A 14 -45.90 40.67 -0.90
N ALA A 15 -45.89 39.48 -0.25
CA ALA A 15 -44.78 39.04 0.55
C ALA A 15 -43.66 38.61 -0.42
N GLY A 16 -42.72 39.53 -0.63
CA GLY A 16 -41.46 39.23 -1.31
C GLY A 16 -40.73 38.10 -0.51
N ALA A 17 -40.80 36.88 -1.01
CA ALA A 17 -39.91 35.84 -0.60
C ALA A 17 -38.50 36.26 -0.95
N LEU A 18 -37.73 36.77 0.02
CA LEU A 18 -36.29 36.89 -0.05
C LEU A 18 -35.75 35.48 -0.27
N ALA A 19 -35.46 35.16 -1.53
CA ALA A 19 -34.67 34.00 -1.90
C ALA A 19 -33.29 34.19 -1.26
N ALA A 20 -33.12 33.70 -0.02
CA ALA A 20 -31.78 33.50 0.53
C ALA A 20 -31.05 32.63 -0.48
N PRO A 21 -29.85 33.00 -0.94
CA PRO A 21 -29.06 32.12 -1.74
C PRO A 21 -28.79 30.87 -0.87
N SER A 22 -29.39 29.74 -1.27
CA SER A 22 -29.01 28.45 -0.76
C SER A 22 -27.53 28.30 -1.05
N VAL A 23 -26.68 28.56 -0.07
CA VAL A 23 -25.30 28.12 -0.10
C VAL A 23 -25.38 26.60 -0.15
N LEU A 24 -25.41 26.06 -1.37
CA LEU A 24 -25.11 24.67 -1.59
C LEU A 24 -23.68 24.50 -1.02
N ARG A 25 -23.59 24.11 0.24
CA ARG A 25 -22.39 23.49 0.75
C ARG A 25 -22.15 22.31 -0.17
N ALA A 26 -21.14 22.43 -1.03
CA ALA A 26 -20.63 21.31 -1.76
C ALA A 26 -20.43 20.20 -0.72
N GLN A 27 -21.25 19.15 -0.77
CA GLN A 27 -21.04 17.99 0.09
C GLN A 27 -19.65 17.49 -0.24
N GLY A 28 -18.69 17.66 0.70
CA GLY A 28 -17.32 17.30 0.49
C GLY A 28 -17.23 15.84 0.01
N ARG A 29 -16.49 15.61 -1.04
CA ARG A 29 -16.28 14.28 -1.60
C ARG A 29 -15.46 13.46 -0.59
N THR A 30 -15.92 12.26 -0.24
CA THR A 30 -15.10 11.30 0.51
C THR A 30 -14.41 10.37 -0.47
N VAL A 31 -13.08 10.24 -0.34
CA VAL A 31 -12.26 9.28 -1.06
C VAL A 31 -11.80 8.20 -0.07
N LYS A 32 -12.05 6.94 -0.41
CA LYS A 32 -11.62 5.79 0.36
C LYS A 32 -10.26 5.32 -0.13
N MET A 33 -9.29 5.27 0.78
CA MET A 33 -7.91 4.87 0.52
C MET A 33 -7.58 3.60 1.28
N GLY A 34 -7.36 2.49 0.58
CA GLY A 34 -6.88 1.24 1.16
C GLY A 34 -5.42 1.35 1.60
N SER A 35 -5.09 0.84 2.78
CA SER A 35 -3.73 0.79 3.31
C SER A 35 -3.48 -0.51 4.03
N LEU A 36 -2.21 -0.88 4.22
CA LEU A 36 -1.82 -2.05 5.02
C LEU A 36 -1.32 -1.62 6.40
N ARG A 37 -1.39 -2.54 7.36
CA ARG A 37 -0.88 -2.33 8.73
C ARG A 37 0.65 -2.52 8.78
N LEU A 38 1.38 -1.73 7.96
CA LEU A 38 2.82 -1.86 7.76
C LEU A 38 3.51 -0.49 7.76
N VAL A 39 4.77 -0.42 8.23
CA VAL A 39 5.55 0.83 8.27
C VAL A 39 5.69 1.46 6.88
N HIS A 40 5.92 0.65 5.87
CA HIS A 40 6.07 1.10 4.49
C HIS A 40 4.73 1.41 3.78
N SER A 41 3.59 1.30 4.49
CA SER A 41 2.25 1.69 4.01
C SER A 41 1.72 2.96 4.67
N MET A 42 2.58 3.76 5.33
CA MET A 42 2.17 4.92 6.13
C MET A 42 1.74 6.18 5.37
N PRO A 43 2.14 6.45 4.10
CA PRO A 43 1.77 7.70 3.44
C PRO A 43 0.30 8.08 3.51
N PRO A 44 -0.70 7.17 3.36
CA PRO A 44 -2.12 7.51 3.43
C PRO A 44 -2.57 8.20 4.72
N TYR A 45 -1.91 7.93 5.84
CA TYR A 45 -2.26 8.53 7.13
C TYR A 45 -1.86 10.01 7.26
N PHE A 46 -1.09 10.53 6.29
CA PHE A 46 -0.71 11.93 6.21
C PHE A 46 -1.53 12.72 5.19
N TYR A 47 -2.39 12.08 4.39
CA TYR A 47 -3.08 12.72 3.28
C TYR A 47 -4.05 13.83 3.70
N GLU A 48 -4.74 13.68 4.82
CA GLU A 48 -5.67 14.72 5.31
C GLU A 48 -4.97 16.06 5.57
N LYS A 49 -3.67 16.04 5.89
CA LYS A 49 -2.86 17.26 6.07
C LYS A 49 -2.76 18.09 4.77
N PHE A 50 -2.88 17.47 3.62
CA PHE A 50 -2.64 18.06 2.30
C PHE A 50 -3.89 18.05 1.42
N ALA A 51 -4.97 17.45 1.91
CA ALA A 51 -6.23 17.40 1.19
C ALA A 51 -6.89 18.77 1.12
N PRO A 52 -7.48 19.17 -0.02
CA PRO A 52 -8.35 20.34 -0.11
C PRO A 52 -9.52 20.23 0.88
N ALA A 53 -10.05 21.37 1.33
CA ALA A 53 -11.09 21.43 2.36
C ALA A 53 -12.41 20.71 1.99
N ASP A 54 -12.68 20.52 0.71
CA ASP A 54 -13.83 19.82 0.15
C ASP A 54 -13.58 18.32 -0.09
N LEU A 55 -12.37 17.82 0.21
CA LEU A 55 -11.98 16.43 0.04
C LEU A 55 -11.65 15.77 1.38
N LYS A 56 -12.50 14.83 1.80
CA LYS A 56 -12.23 13.98 2.96
C LYS A 56 -11.56 12.68 2.49
N ILE A 57 -10.53 12.22 3.20
CA ILE A 57 -9.85 10.97 2.91
C ILE A 57 -10.08 10.00 4.07
N GLU A 58 -10.70 8.86 3.76
CA GLU A 58 -10.95 7.78 4.70
C GLU A 58 -9.97 6.65 4.44
N VAL A 59 -9.10 6.34 5.42
CA VAL A 59 -8.15 5.23 5.31
C VAL A 59 -8.80 3.94 5.81
N ILE A 60 -8.92 2.96 4.91
CA ILE A 60 -9.43 1.61 5.19
C ILE A 60 -8.23 0.66 5.30
N VAL A 61 -8.10 0.00 6.45
CA VAL A 61 -6.95 -0.87 6.75
C VAL A 61 -7.24 -2.31 6.35
N PHE A 62 -6.29 -2.93 5.66
CA PHE A 62 -6.30 -4.34 5.29
C PHE A 62 -5.09 -5.06 5.90
N ASP A 63 -5.25 -6.34 6.21
CA ASP A 63 -4.17 -7.19 6.73
C ASP A 63 -3.43 -7.94 5.61
N SER A 64 -4.02 -7.99 4.41
CA SER A 64 -3.50 -8.72 3.25
C SER A 64 -3.32 -7.78 2.03
N PRO A 65 -2.16 -7.83 1.33
CA PRO A 65 -1.98 -7.09 0.07
C PRO A 65 -3.01 -7.46 -1.01
N THR A 66 -3.42 -8.73 -1.05
CA THR A 66 -4.45 -9.23 -1.98
C THR A 66 -5.81 -8.63 -1.68
N ASP A 67 -6.21 -8.51 -0.41
CA ASP A 67 -7.49 -7.92 -0.03
C ASP A 67 -7.52 -6.42 -0.35
N ALA A 68 -6.45 -5.69 -0.09
CA ALA A 68 -6.33 -4.29 -0.45
C ALA A 68 -6.44 -4.09 -1.99
N LYS A 69 -5.78 -4.94 -2.79
CA LYS A 69 -5.90 -4.94 -4.25
C LYS A 69 -7.34 -5.29 -4.67
N ASN A 70 -7.95 -6.32 -4.09
CA ASN A 70 -9.33 -6.72 -4.39
C ASN A 70 -10.33 -5.61 -4.08
N ALA A 71 -10.13 -4.86 -3.00
CA ALA A 71 -10.97 -3.70 -2.66
C ALA A 71 -10.92 -2.60 -3.73
N VAL A 72 -9.77 -2.38 -4.38
CA VAL A 72 -9.64 -1.50 -5.55
C VAL A 72 -10.38 -2.07 -6.76
N VAL A 73 -10.18 -3.34 -7.07
CA VAL A 73 -10.82 -4.02 -8.21
C VAL A 73 -12.35 -4.02 -8.10
N THR A 74 -12.87 -4.20 -6.90
CA THR A 74 -14.33 -4.15 -6.63
C THR A 74 -14.87 -2.74 -6.40
N LYS A 75 -14.00 -1.72 -6.43
CA LYS A 75 -14.34 -0.31 -6.12
C LYS A 75 -14.90 -0.11 -4.71
N SER A 76 -14.59 -1.01 -3.78
CA SER A 76 -14.90 -0.84 -2.35
C SER A 76 -14.03 0.26 -1.73
N VAL A 77 -12.86 0.51 -2.33
CA VAL A 77 -12.03 1.70 -2.13
C VAL A 77 -11.71 2.34 -3.48
N ASP A 78 -11.47 3.66 -3.51
CA ASP A 78 -11.14 4.40 -4.73
C ASP A 78 -9.67 4.22 -5.13
N PHE A 79 -8.78 4.14 -4.13
CA PHE A 79 -7.34 3.95 -4.29
C PHE A 79 -6.83 2.95 -3.25
N GLY A 80 -5.65 2.38 -3.51
CA GLY A 80 -5.04 1.44 -2.58
C GLY A 80 -3.52 1.53 -2.57
N ALA A 81 -2.96 1.35 -1.36
CA ALA A 81 -1.55 1.11 -1.10
C ALA A 81 -1.38 -0.40 -0.85
N PHE A 82 -0.77 -1.10 -1.79
CA PHE A 82 -0.56 -2.55 -1.71
C PHE A 82 0.72 -2.99 -2.44
N GLY A 83 1.17 -4.21 -2.18
CA GLY A 83 2.41 -4.74 -2.75
C GLY A 83 2.34 -4.88 -4.26
N ILE A 84 3.47 -4.63 -4.94
CA ILE A 84 3.60 -4.77 -6.39
C ILE A 84 3.28 -6.20 -6.86
N ALA A 85 3.61 -7.24 -6.09
CA ALA A 85 3.29 -8.62 -6.43
C ALA A 85 1.77 -8.84 -6.51
N ALA A 86 0.99 -8.33 -5.54
CA ALA A 86 -0.47 -8.43 -5.58
C ALA A 86 -1.06 -7.67 -6.79
N ALA A 87 -0.49 -6.52 -7.14
CA ALA A 87 -0.88 -5.79 -8.34
C ALA A 87 -0.62 -6.60 -9.61
N ILE A 88 0.58 -7.19 -9.74
CA ILE A 88 0.97 -8.04 -10.89
C ILE A 88 0.07 -9.27 -11.00
N LEU A 89 -0.25 -9.95 -9.88
CA LEU A 89 -1.19 -11.06 -9.87
C LEU A 89 -2.55 -10.67 -10.46
N GLY A 90 -3.08 -9.52 -10.05
CA GLY A 90 -4.33 -8.98 -10.58
C GLY A 90 -4.24 -8.63 -12.07
N GLY A 91 -3.23 -7.84 -12.46
CA GLY A 91 -3.04 -7.44 -13.86
C GLY A 91 -2.81 -8.64 -14.80
N ALA A 92 -2.07 -9.66 -14.35
CA ALA A 92 -1.86 -10.90 -15.09
C ALA A 92 -3.13 -11.75 -15.22
N ALA A 93 -4.04 -11.66 -14.24
CA ALA A 93 -5.37 -12.29 -14.29
C ALA A 93 -6.38 -11.48 -15.11
N GLY A 94 -6.00 -10.30 -15.64
CA GLY A 94 -6.90 -9.42 -16.40
C GLY A 94 -7.84 -8.61 -15.50
N GLU A 95 -7.56 -8.49 -14.21
CA GLU A 95 -8.33 -7.62 -13.31
C GLU A 95 -8.04 -6.14 -13.61
N PRO A 96 -9.05 -5.25 -13.50
CA PRO A 96 -8.95 -3.84 -13.89
C PRO A 96 -8.19 -3.00 -12.84
N VAL A 97 -6.94 -3.33 -12.58
CA VAL A 97 -6.05 -2.61 -11.65
C VAL A 97 -5.00 -1.82 -12.41
N ALA A 98 -4.87 -0.52 -12.11
CA ALA A 98 -3.86 0.36 -12.66
C ALA A 98 -2.92 0.86 -11.56
N VAL A 99 -1.61 0.75 -11.79
CA VAL A 99 -0.56 1.34 -10.96
C VAL A 99 -0.29 2.75 -11.46
N VAL A 100 -0.56 3.77 -10.64
CA VAL A 100 -0.45 5.17 -11.02
C VAL A 100 0.68 5.92 -10.31
N GLY A 101 1.28 5.30 -9.28
CA GLY A 101 2.42 5.84 -8.54
C GLY A 101 3.19 4.75 -7.80
N ALA A 102 4.41 5.06 -7.37
CA ALA A 102 5.11 4.31 -6.35
C ALA A 102 4.55 4.70 -4.97
N LEU A 103 4.79 3.89 -3.94
CA LEU A 103 4.45 4.25 -2.56
C LEU A 103 5.66 4.09 -1.64
N SER A 104 6.34 2.97 -1.72
CA SER A 104 7.58 2.74 -0.97
C SER A 104 8.41 1.61 -1.57
N ASN A 105 9.71 1.69 -1.30
CA ASN A 105 10.68 0.64 -1.55
C ASN A 105 11.10 -0.02 -0.24
N LYS A 106 11.67 -1.22 -0.32
CA LYS A 106 12.20 -1.97 0.82
C LYS A 106 11.10 -2.38 1.83
N GLY A 107 11.33 -2.29 3.12
CA GLY A 107 10.35 -2.61 4.17
C GLY A 107 10.18 -4.09 4.45
N MET A 108 11.20 -4.92 4.19
CA MET A 108 11.18 -6.35 4.47
C MET A 108 12.52 -6.86 4.99
N GLY A 109 12.51 -8.03 5.63
CA GLY A 109 13.73 -8.72 6.06
C GLY A 109 13.51 -10.21 6.16
N VAL A 110 14.58 -10.98 5.92
CA VAL A 110 14.67 -12.39 6.25
C VAL A 110 15.27 -12.48 7.64
N ILE A 111 14.50 -13.04 8.57
CA ILE A 111 14.84 -13.12 10.00
C ILE A 111 14.87 -14.58 10.41
N SER A 112 15.92 -15.00 11.09
CA SER A 112 16.00 -16.30 11.76
C SER A 112 15.93 -16.15 13.27
N LYS A 113 15.70 -17.26 13.98
CA LYS A 113 15.73 -17.28 15.45
C LYS A 113 17.10 -16.85 15.95
N ALA A 114 17.13 -15.98 16.94
CA ALA A 114 18.37 -15.52 17.55
C ALA A 114 19.22 -16.69 18.08
N GLY A 115 20.52 -16.64 17.78
CA GLY A 115 21.46 -17.71 18.18
C GLY A 115 21.35 -19.02 17.39
N SER A 116 20.48 -19.07 16.33
CA SER A 116 20.43 -20.23 15.45
C SER A 116 21.61 -20.26 14.46
N ASP A 117 21.78 -21.40 13.80
CA ASP A 117 22.75 -21.61 12.72
C ASP A 117 22.35 -20.99 11.39
N VAL A 118 21.13 -20.49 11.26
CA VAL A 118 20.62 -19.85 10.04
C VAL A 118 21.13 -18.41 9.95
N LYS A 119 22.17 -18.19 9.14
CA LYS A 119 22.83 -16.88 8.94
C LYS A 119 22.85 -16.40 7.49
N ALA A 120 22.52 -17.27 6.54
CA ALA A 120 22.44 -16.99 5.12
C ALA A 120 21.20 -17.65 4.50
N ILE A 121 20.82 -17.25 3.28
CA ILE A 121 19.66 -17.84 2.57
C ILE A 121 19.87 -19.34 2.36
N MET A 122 21.08 -19.80 2.10
CA MET A 122 21.39 -21.23 1.91
C MET A 122 21.09 -22.07 3.15
N ASP A 123 21.20 -21.49 4.35
CA ASP A 123 20.94 -22.18 5.62
C ASP A 123 19.43 -22.42 5.88
N LEU A 124 18.56 -21.83 5.03
CA LEU A 124 17.13 -22.08 5.10
C LEU A 124 16.73 -23.48 4.63
N LYS A 125 17.64 -24.22 3.98
CA LYS A 125 17.37 -25.58 3.52
C LYS A 125 16.93 -26.48 4.68
N GLY A 126 15.75 -27.12 4.52
CA GLY A 126 15.13 -27.98 5.54
C GLY A 126 14.46 -27.25 6.70
N LYS A 127 14.52 -25.92 6.76
CA LYS A 127 13.95 -25.09 7.84
C LYS A 127 12.48 -24.78 7.60
N LYS A 128 11.76 -24.51 8.71
CA LYS A 128 10.38 -23.98 8.69
C LYS A 128 10.42 -22.47 8.50
N VAL A 129 10.00 -22.00 7.32
CA VAL A 129 10.08 -20.58 6.95
C VAL A 129 8.68 -19.99 6.81
N GLY A 130 8.40 -18.97 7.63
CA GLY A 130 7.16 -18.19 7.56
C GLY A 130 7.11 -17.32 6.31
N ILE A 131 6.06 -17.48 5.50
CA ILE A 131 5.83 -16.75 4.25
C ILE A 131 4.36 -16.36 4.16
N TRP A 132 4.07 -15.16 3.64
CA TRP A 132 2.71 -14.77 3.26
C TRP A 132 2.54 -14.90 1.75
N PRO A 133 1.77 -15.91 1.25
CA PRO A 133 1.58 -16.15 -0.18
C PRO A 133 0.92 -14.98 -0.90
N GLY A 134 1.35 -14.70 -2.14
CA GLY A 134 0.88 -13.58 -2.95
C GLY A 134 1.46 -12.23 -2.55
N SER A 135 2.40 -12.20 -1.61
CA SER A 135 3.08 -10.98 -1.18
C SER A 135 4.36 -10.71 -1.98
N THR A 136 4.81 -9.46 -1.92
CA THR A 136 6.11 -9.04 -2.45
C THR A 136 7.25 -9.80 -1.80
N GLN A 137 7.15 -10.07 -0.50
CA GLN A 137 8.11 -10.83 0.30
C GLN A 137 8.27 -12.27 -0.20
N GLU A 138 7.17 -12.91 -0.61
CA GLU A 138 7.23 -14.25 -1.21
C GLU A 138 8.06 -14.24 -2.50
N VAL A 139 7.81 -13.30 -3.40
CA VAL A 139 8.56 -13.22 -4.68
C VAL A 139 10.05 -13.04 -4.42
N PHE A 140 10.42 -12.18 -3.46
CA PHE A 140 11.81 -11.97 -3.08
C PHE A 140 12.47 -13.23 -2.53
N ILE A 141 11.83 -13.92 -1.59
CA ILE A 141 12.45 -15.13 -1.01
C ILE A 141 12.57 -16.25 -2.04
N LEU A 142 11.59 -16.40 -2.93
CA LEU A 142 11.68 -17.39 -4.00
C LEU A 142 12.84 -17.10 -4.94
N GLU A 143 13.03 -15.83 -5.32
CA GLU A 143 14.15 -15.43 -6.15
C GLU A 143 15.50 -15.61 -5.42
N ARG A 144 15.58 -15.25 -4.14
CA ARG A 144 16.81 -15.43 -3.36
C ARG A 144 17.17 -16.90 -3.21
N LEU A 145 16.19 -17.78 -2.94
CA LEU A 145 16.39 -19.23 -2.93
C LEU A 145 16.91 -19.71 -4.30
N ARG A 146 16.31 -19.27 -5.41
CA ARG A 146 16.73 -19.62 -6.77
C ARG A 146 18.20 -19.21 -7.05
N MET A 147 18.60 -18.02 -6.62
CA MET A 147 19.97 -17.53 -6.78
C MET A 147 21.00 -18.38 -6.03
N GLU A 148 20.58 -19.03 -4.91
CA GLU A 148 21.41 -19.96 -4.15
C GLU A 148 21.26 -21.44 -4.62
N GLY A 149 20.59 -21.66 -5.76
CA GLY A 149 20.34 -23.01 -6.29
C GLY A 149 19.30 -23.81 -5.52
N LEU A 150 18.52 -23.14 -4.68
CA LEU A 150 17.41 -23.72 -3.91
C LEU A 150 16.04 -23.38 -4.55
N SER A 151 15.01 -24.02 -4.04
CA SER A 151 13.62 -23.78 -4.41
C SER A 151 12.72 -23.78 -3.18
N ILE A 152 11.45 -23.44 -3.35
CA ILE A 152 10.43 -23.56 -2.29
C ILE A 152 10.31 -24.98 -1.73
N LYS A 153 10.68 -26.01 -2.49
CA LYS A 153 10.64 -27.42 -2.08
C LYS A 153 11.78 -27.78 -1.12
N ASP A 154 12.83 -26.96 -1.06
CA ASP A 154 13.98 -27.17 -0.18
C ASP A 154 13.75 -26.62 1.23
N ILE A 155 12.62 -25.91 1.46
CA ILE A 155 12.20 -25.40 2.76
C ILE A 155 10.82 -25.94 3.12
N THR A 156 10.46 -25.89 4.40
CA THR A 156 9.08 -26.09 4.85
C THR A 156 8.39 -24.73 4.94
N SER A 157 7.71 -24.33 3.85
CA SER A 157 6.96 -23.06 3.81
C SER A 157 5.73 -23.13 4.72
N VAL A 158 5.62 -22.18 5.64
CA VAL A 158 4.48 -22.03 6.56
C VAL A 158 3.78 -20.71 6.25
N ARG A 159 2.47 -20.80 5.93
CA ARG A 159 1.66 -19.59 5.69
C ARG A 159 1.38 -18.88 7.01
N VAL A 160 1.91 -17.65 7.17
CA VAL A 160 1.78 -16.86 8.40
C VAL A 160 1.49 -15.39 8.07
N PRO A 161 0.48 -14.76 8.69
CA PRO A 161 0.27 -13.31 8.62
C PRO A 161 1.50 -12.56 9.16
N PHE A 162 1.86 -11.43 8.52
CA PHE A 162 3.05 -10.67 8.90
C PHE A 162 3.10 -10.30 10.39
N GLY A 163 1.96 -9.92 10.97
CA GLY A 163 1.88 -9.54 12.39
C GLY A 163 2.12 -10.69 13.37
N GLU A 164 1.99 -11.96 12.94
CA GLU A 164 2.17 -13.14 13.76
C GLU A 164 3.59 -13.73 13.68
N MET A 165 4.35 -13.40 12.62
CA MET A 165 5.67 -13.98 12.36
C MET A 165 6.65 -13.81 13.52
N PRO A 166 6.80 -12.63 14.16
CA PRO A 166 7.70 -12.48 15.31
C PRO A 166 7.33 -13.39 16.49
N THR A 167 6.03 -13.51 16.77
CA THR A 167 5.54 -14.37 17.88
C THR A 167 5.78 -15.84 17.60
N MET A 168 5.52 -16.31 16.38
CA MET A 168 5.77 -17.70 15.98
C MET A 168 7.27 -18.03 15.98
N LEU A 169 8.12 -17.08 15.57
CA LEU A 169 9.58 -17.23 15.67
C LEU A 169 10.02 -17.35 17.14
N ALA A 170 9.52 -16.50 18.03
CA ALA A 170 9.83 -16.53 19.45
C ALA A 170 9.46 -17.88 20.09
N ARG A 171 8.30 -18.45 19.75
CA ARG A 171 7.82 -19.76 20.24
C ARG A 171 8.62 -20.94 19.68
N GLY A 172 9.35 -20.75 18.56
CA GLY A 172 10.03 -21.83 17.83
C GLY A 172 9.11 -22.62 16.89
N ASP A 173 7.93 -22.07 16.57
CA ASP A 173 7.04 -22.62 15.54
C ASP A 173 7.62 -22.41 14.13
N LEU A 174 8.50 -21.41 13.98
CA LEU A 174 9.29 -21.09 12.80
C LEU A 174 10.79 -21.09 13.16
N ASP A 175 11.64 -21.51 12.22
CA ASP A 175 13.08 -21.35 12.27
C ASP A 175 13.51 -19.98 11.72
N ALA A 176 12.76 -19.50 10.70
CA ALA A 176 12.96 -18.20 10.06
C ALA A 176 11.64 -17.71 9.44
N TYR A 177 11.63 -16.46 8.99
CA TYR A 177 10.55 -15.91 8.17
C TYR A 177 11.06 -14.82 7.22
N VAL A 178 10.34 -14.57 6.13
CA VAL A 178 10.47 -13.36 5.33
C VAL A 178 9.28 -12.46 5.62
N GLY A 179 9.54 -11.37 6.33
CA GLY A 179 8.49 -10.51 6.88
C GLY A 179 8.54 -9.08 6.38
N ALA A 180 7.46 -8.36 6.71
CA ALA A 180 7.28 -6.94 6.44
C ALA A 180 7.46 -6.12 7.73
N GLU A 181 8.06 -4.92 7.60
CA GLU A 181 8.23 -4.02 8.75
C GLU A 181 6.87 -3.57 9.32
N PRO A 182 6.73 -3.57 10.68
CA PRO A 182 7.80 -3.57 11.70
C PRO A 182 8.20 -4.95 12.25
N GLY A 183 7.71 -6.08 11.70
CA GLY A 183 7.98 -7.42 12.22
C GLY A 183 9.47 -7.78 12.32
N PRO A 184 10.27 -7.63 11.23
CA PRO A 184 11.72 -7.84 11.27
C PRO A 184 12.42 -7.02 12.36
N ALA A 185 12.17 -5.72 12.41
CA ALA A 185 12.76 -4.83 13.41
C ALA A 185 12.32 -5.20 14.84
N LEU A 186 11.05 -5.61 15.04
CA LEU A 186 10.56 -6.07 16.34
C LEU A 186 11.32 -7.33 16.80
N SER A 187 11.53 -8.31 15.91
CA SER A 187 12.27 -9.51 16.25
C SER A 187 13.70 -9.20 16.63
N ILE A 188 14.36 -8.28 15.93
CA ILE A 188 15.74 -7.86 16.22
C ILE A 188 15.81 -7.10 17.55
N THR A 189 14.97 -6.07 17.75
CA THR A 189 15.02 -5.21 18.94
C THR A 189 14.60 -5.92 20.22
N SER A 190 13.74 -6.94 20.11
CA SER A 190 13.37 -7.80 21.25
C SER A 190 14.35 -8.94 21.52
N GLY A 191 15.36 -9.11 20.67
CA GLY A 191 16.37 -10.17 20.82
C GLY A 191 15.87 -11.59 20.50
N VAL A 192 14.66 -11.74 19.93
CA VAL A 192 14.12 -13.06 19.55
C VAL A 192 14.58 -13.51 18.17
N GLY A 193 14.99 -12.57 17.32
CA GLY A 193 15.44 -12.82 15.96
C GLY A 193 16.77 -12.15 15.65
N GLN A 194 17.45 -12.69 14.64
CA GLN A 194 18.63 -12.10 14.01
C GLN A 194 18.38 -11.89 12.53
N LEU A 195 18.96 -10.82 11.97
CA LEU A 195 18.88 -10.55 10.54
C LEU A 195 19.72 -11.58 9.77
N VAL A 196 19.08 -12.27 8.83
CA VAL A 196 19.77 -13.08 7.84
C VAL A 196 20.14 -12.19 6.64
N GLU A 197 19.14 -11.47 6.09
CA GLU A 197 19.34 -10.63 4.91
C GLU A 197 18.21 -9.62 4.74
N TYR A 198 18.56 -8.42 4.20
CA TYR A 198 17.61 -7.59 3.49
C TYR A 198 17.63 -8.00 2.00
N PRO A 199 16.56 -8.62 1.45
CA PRO A 199 16.64 -9.38 0.20
C PRO A 199 16.58 -8.49 -1.07
N TYR A 200 17.26 -7.34 -1.08
CA TYR A 200 17.19 -6.37 -2.18
C TYR A 200 18.31 -6.52 -3.23
N GLY A 201 19.20 -7.50 -3.06
CA GLY A 201 20.31 -7.81 -3.98
C GLY A 201 19.86 -8.57 -5.23
N THR A 202 18.65 -8.34 -5.73
CA THR A 202 18.09 -8.97 -6.93
C THR A 202 17.85 -7.93 -8.02
N ALA A 203 17.64 -8.35 -9.26
CA ALA A 203 17.27 -7.47 -10.36
C ALA A 203 15.94 -6.72 -10.15
N MET A 204 15.07 -7.21 -9.23
CA MET A 204 13.86 -6.53 -8.81
C MET A 204 14.13 -5.28 -7.96
N GLY A 205 15.35 -5.12 -7.43
CA GLY A 205 15.72 -4.00 -6.56
C GLY A 205 14.92 -3.96 -5.27
N GLY A 206 14.51 -2.77 -4.84
CA GLY A 206 13.78 -2.58 -3.59
C GLY A 206 12.29 -2.26 -3.75
N LEU A 207 11.72 -2.29 -4.96
CA LEU A 207 10.31 -1.95 -5.17
C LEU A 207 9.41 -2.87 -4.34
N ASN A 208 8.54 -2.29 -3.52
CA ASN A 208 7.65 -3.06 -2.66
C ASN A 208 6.20 -2.64 -2.83
N MET A 209 5.86 -1.39 -2.50
CA MET A 209 4.47 -0.92 -2.50
C MET A 209 4.22 0.07 -3.62
N ILE A 210 3.00 0.00 -4.15
CA ILE A 210 2.53 0.90 -5.20
C ILE A 210 1.27 1.64 -4.77
N PHE A 211 1.01 2.75 -5.45
CA PHE A 211 -0.24 3.48 -5.39
C PHE A 211 -1.10 3.06 -6.57
N GLY A 212 -2.16 2.32 -6.28
CA GLY A 212 -3.04 1.73 -7.29
C GLY A 212 -4.45 2.30 -7.27
N THR A 213 -5.13 2.18 -8.39
CA THR A 213 -6.56 2.50 -8.54
C THR A 213 -7.20 1.56 -9.57
N HIS A 214 -8.51 1.63 -9.69
CA HIS A 214 -9.24 0.91 -10.75
C HIS A 214 -9.00 1.58 -12.11
N GLU A 215 -8.87 0.81 -13.20
CA GLU A 215 -8.67 1.33 -14.56
C GLU A 215 -9.76 2.35 -14.96
N ASP A 216 -11.03 2.08 -14.64
CA ASP A 216 -12.12 3.04 -14.86
C ASP A 216 -11.93 4.36 -14.12
N THR A 217 -11.40 4.34 -12.90
CA THR A 217 -11.12 5.57 -12.14
C THR A 217 -10.06 6.39 -12.85
N ALA A 218 -8.99 5.73 -13.32
CA ALA A 218 -7.94 6.39 -14.09
C ALA A 218 -8.45 6.98 -15.41
N ALA A 219 -9.36 6.28 -16.09
CA ALA A 219 -9.90 6.70 -17.37
C ALA A 219 -10.99 7.77 -17.25
N LYS A 220 -11.94 7.62 -16.30
CA LYS A 220 -13.15 8.44 -16.19
C LYS A 220 -13.03 9.60 -15.20
N ASN A 221 -12.09 9.52 -14.25
CA ASN A 221 -11.86 10.53 -13.21
C ASN A 221 -10.38 10.95 -13.12
N PRO A 222 -9.74 11.36 -14.23
CA PRO A 222 -8.30 11.66 -14.25
C PRO A 222 -7.90 12.79 -13.31
N ASP A 223 -8.78 13.78 -13.08
CA ASP A 223 -8.51 14.90 -12.16
C ASP A 223 -8.46 14.45 -10.71
N LEU A 224 -9.28 13.46 -10.34
CA LEU A 224 -9.19 12.85 -9.02
C LEU A 224 -7.85 12.14 -8.83
N VAL A 225 -7.40 11.39 -9.84
CA VAL A 225 -6.09 10.71 -9.79
C VAL A 225 -4.96 11.71 -9.63
N ARG A 226 -4.98 12.82 -10.38
CA ARG A 226 -4.01 13.93 -10.24
C ARG A 226 -4.02 14.52 -8.84
N THR A 227 -5.22 14.80 -8.31
CA THR A 227 -5.39 15.36 -6.97
C THR A 227 -4.81 14.43 -5.92
N MET A 228 -5.17 13.15 -5.96
CA MET A 228 -4.68 12.16 -4.99
C MET A 228 -3.17 11.93 -5.09
N LEU A 229 -2.59 11.94 -6.28
CA LEU A 229 -1.14 11.85 -6.44
C LEU A 229 -0.39 13.11 -6.00
N LYS A 230 -0.96 14.32 -6.14
CA LYS A 230 -0.39 15.56 -5.57
C LYS A 230 -0.37 15.47 -4.05
N ILE A 231 -1.47 15.03 -3.44
CA ILE A 231 -1.55 14.81 -1.98
C ILE A 231 -0.52 13.77 -1.55
N HIS A 232 -0.40 12.66 -2.29
CA HIS A 232 0.58 11.61 -2.03
C HIS A 232 2.00 12.13 -2.11
N ARG A 233 2.36 12.88 -3.16
CA ARG A 233 3.67 13.53 -3.28
C ARG A 233 3.97 14.41 -2.07
N GLN A 234 3.07 15.32 -1.71
CA GLN A 234 3.24 16.21 -0.56
C GLN A 234 3.40 15.46 0.77
N ALA A 235 2.63 14.39 0.95
CA ALA A 235 2.75 13.54 2.12
C ALA A 235 4.12 12.84 2.18
N VAL A 236 4.59 12.28 1.06
CA VAL A 236 5.92 11.65 0.98
C VAL A 236 7.03 12.66 1.24
N GLU A 237 6.99 13.84 0.62
CA GLU A 237 7.97 14.91 0.83
C GLU A 237 7.99 15.36 2.31
N PHE A 238 6.83 15.51 2.93
CA PHE A 238 6.71 15.80 4.36
C PHE A 238 7.33 14.69 5.22
N MET A 239 7.04 13.43 4.94
CA MET A 239 7.54 12.28 5.69
C MET A 239 9.06 12.15 5.60
N LEU A 240 9.64 12.40 4.43
CA LEU A 240 11.11 12.39 4.24
C LEU A 240 11.80 13.47 5.06
N ALA A 241 11.16 14.63 5.19
CA ALA A 241 11.69 15.75 5.99
C ALA A 241 11.40 15.61 7.50
N ASN A 242 10.43 14.79 7.91
CA ASN A 242 9.92 14.73 9.28
C ASN A 242 9.86 13.31 9.84
N LYS A 243 11.02 12.64 9.96
CA LYS A 243 11.11 11.24 10.42
C LYS A 243 10.44 10.99 11.78
N ALA A 244 10.58 11.93 12.73
CA ALA A 244 9.94 11.82 14.03
C ALA A 244 8.41 11.75 13.93
N ALA A 245 7.80 12.57 13.07
CA ALA A 245 6.36 12.53 12.83
C ALA A 245 5.91 11.19 12.21
N VAL A 246 6.76 10.56 11.37
CA VAL A 246 6.49 9.23 10.82
C VAL A 246 6.52 8.18 11.93
N VAL A 247 7.50 8.21 12.84
CA VAL A 247 7.55 7.33 14.00
C VAL A 247 6.29 7.48 14.85
N ASP A 248 5.94 8.71 15.23
CA ASP A 248 4.78 8.98 16.08
C ASP A 248 3.47 8.51 15.43
N MET A 249 3.27 8.82 14.15
CA MET A 249 2.11 8.37 13.40
C MET A 249 2.04 6.84 13.32
N THR A 250 3.16 6.18 13.05
CA THR A 250 3.24 4.72 12.95
C THR A 250 2.90 4.05 14.28
N VAL A 251 3.48 4.53 15.38
CA VAL A 251 3.16 4.05 16.74
C VAL A 251 1.68 4.25 17.05
N SER A 252 1.14 5.43 16.77
CA SER A 252 -0.27 5.76 17.03
C SER A 252 -1.25 4.92 16.20
N LYS A 253 -0.98 4.72 14.90
CA LYS A 253 -1.93 4.09 13.98
C LYS A 253 -1.81 2.56 13.92
N LEU A 254 -0.60 2.03 14.08
CA LEU A 254 -0.36 0.59 14.02
C LEU A 254 -0.29 -0.08 15.41
N GLY A 255 -0.18 0.69 16.50
CA GLY A 255 0.12 0.16 17.82
C GLY A 255 1.52 -0.48 17.89
N ALA A 256 2.43 -0.08 17.00
CA ALA A 256 3.75 -0.70 16.87
C ALA A 256 4.70 -0.26 17.99
N ASN A 257 5.64 -1.13 18.34
CA ASN A 257 6.70 -0.78 19.28
C ASN A 257 7.59 0.33 18.69
N ARG A 258 7.80 1.43 19.44
CA ARG A 258 8.56 2.59 18.98
C ARG A 258 9.98 2.23 18.56
N ALA A 259 10.69 1.44 19.37
CA ALA A 259 12.08 1.04 19.07
C ALA A 259 12.16 0.23 17.76
N ALA A 260 11.17 -0.64 17.49
CA ALA A 260 11.10 -1.38 16.23
C ALA A 260 10.85 -0.44 15.02
N VAL A 261 9.97 0.57 15.18
CA VAL A 261 9.73 1.55 14.11
C VAL A 261 10.98 2.39 13.84
N GLU A 262 11.65 2.86 14.90
CA GLU A 262 12.90 3.63 14.80
C GLU A 262 14.02 2.79 14.17
N GLN A 263 14.13 1.50 14.53
CA GLN A 263 15.07 0.55 13.91
C GLN A 263 14.78 0.39 12.41
N ALA A 264 13.53 0.16 12.00
CA ALA A 264 13.16 -0.02 10.60
C ALA A 264 13.50 1.20 9.74
N LEU A 265 13.19 2.39 10.25
CA LEU A 265 13.45 3.67 9.57
C LEU A 265 14.94 4.06 9.63
N GLY A 266 15.62 3.78 10.76
CA GLY A 266 17.04 4.08 10.99
C GLY A 266 17.98 3.22 10.17
N ALA A 267 17.66 1.95 9.98
CA ALA A 267 18.40 1.03 9.12
C ALA A 267 18.26 1.33 7.61
N ASN A 268 17.57 2.40 7.25
CA ASN A 268 17.22 2.74 5.88
C ASN A 268 16.52 1.57 5.13
N ASN A 269 15.74 0.80 5.90
CA ASN A 269 14.99 -0.35 5.39
C ASN A 269 13.58 0.02 4.92
N VAL A 270 13.19 1.30 4.95
CA VAL A 270 11.96 1.83 4.35
C VAL A 270 12.28 3.12 3.61
N GLU A 271 11.94 3.16 2.33
CA GLU A 271 12.12 4.32 1.47
C GLU A 271 10.76 4.71 0.89
N TYR A 272 10.19 5.84 1.33
CA TYR A 272 8.95 6.35 0.75
C TYR A 272 9.20 6.96 -0.62
N ALA A 273 8.29 6.70 -1.55
CA ALA A 273 8.38 7.17 -2.93
C ALA A 273 6.97 7.53 -3.45
N TRP A 274 6.89 8.35 -4.46
CA TRP A 274 5.62 8.71 -5.09
C TRP A 274 5.63 8.56 -6.62
N LYS A 275 6.79 8.76 -7.24
CA LYS A 275 6.92 8.82 -8.69
C LYS A 275 7.02 7.42 -9.29
N LEU A 276 6.26 7.19 -10.35
CA LEU A 276 6.37 6.01 -11.19
C LEU A 276 7.37 6.33 -12.32
N ASP A 277 8.66 6.40 -11.97
CA ASP A 277 9.75 6.71 -12.90
C ASP A 277 10.25 5.48 -13.67
N GLU A 278 11.17 5.69 -14.61
CA GLU A 278 11.73 4.62 -15.44
C GLU A 278 12.38 3.49 -14.62
N LYS A 279 12.98 3.81 -13.47
CA LYS A 279 13.55 2.82 -12.56
C LYS A 279 12.46 1.93 -11.97
N VAL A 280 11.39 2.54 -11.44
CA VAL A 280 10.25 1.82 -10.86
C VAL A 280 9.52 1.00 -11.93
N LEU A 281 9.33 1.56 -13.14
CA LEU A 281 8.74 0.84 -14.27
C LEU A 281 9.58 -0.38 -14.67
N GLY A 282 10.90 -0.22 -14.75
CA GLY A 282 11.83 -1.31 -15.04
C GLY A 282 11.77 -2.41 -13.98
N GLN A 283 11.80 -2.04 -12.70
CA GLN A 283 11.68 -2.97 -11.59
C GLN A 283 10.34 -3.72 -11.61
N ALA A 284 9.22 -3.03 -11.86
CA ALA A 284 7.90 -3.67 -11.94
C ALA A 284 7.81 -4.70 -13.08
N LYS A 285 8.41 -4.41 -14.25
CA LYS A 285 8.52 -5.35 -15.37
C LYS A 285 9.38 -6.56 -15.01
N THR A 286 10.53 -6.33 -14.38
CA THR A 286 11.41 -7.39 -13.88
C THR A 286 10.69 -8.28 -12.86
N TYR A 287 9.93 -7.71 -11.93
CA TYR A 287 9.07 -8.45 -11.01
C TYR A 287 8.10 -9.38 -11.73
N ALA A 288 7.37 -8.84 -12.72
CA ALA A 288 6.41 -9.63 -13.48
C ALA A 288 7.10 -10.79 -14.24
N GLN A 289 8.30 -10.54 -14.79
CA GLN A 289 9.09 -11.56 -15.47
C GLN A 289 9.53 -12.67 -14.51
N HIS A 290 10.05 -12.33 -13.31
CA HIS A 290 10.39 -13.32 -12.29
C HIS A 290 9.17 -14.11 -11.81
N MET A 291 8.02 -13.45 -11.61
CA MET A 291 6.79 -14.14 -11.23
C MET A 291 6.31 -15.12 -12.31
N LEU A 292 6.54 -14.80 -13.60
CA LEU A 292 6.25 -15.72 -14.70
C LEU A 292 7.20 -16.93 -14.69
N GLU A 293 8.49 -16.70 -14.52
CA GLU A 293 9.53 -17.75 -14.43
C GLU A 293 9.32 -18.67 -13.22
N LEU A 294 8.92 -18.09 -12.08
CA LEU A 294 8.56 -18.81 -10.85
C LEU A 294 7.16 -19.47 -10.94
N LYS A 295 6.46 -19.32 -12.07
CA LYS A 295 5.11 -19.89 -12.32
C LYS A 295 4.04 -19.38 -11.34
N GLN A 296 4.24 -18.20 -10.76
CA GLN A 296 3.23 -17.52 -9.93
C GLN A 296 2.15 -16.86 -10.78
N ILE A 297 2.46 -16.49 -12.02
CA ILE A 297 1.53 -16.03 -13.04
C ILE A 297 1.68 -16.86 -14.30
N ARG A 298 0.64 -16.88 -15.17
CA ARG A 298 0.63 -17.64 -16.43
C ARG A 298 0.97 -16.79 -17.65
N ALA A 299 0.81 -15.47 -17.54
CA ALA A 299 1.11 -14.49 -18.57
C ALA A 299 1.51 -13.16 -17.91
N LEU A 300 2.26 -12.34 -18.62
CA LEU A 300 2.56 -10.98 -18.17
C LEU A 300 1.30 -10.10 -18.22
N PRO A 301 1.17 -9.12 -17.30
CA PRO A 301 0.11 -8.12 -17.40
C PRO A 301 0.29 -7.27 -18.68
N LYS A 302 -0.78 -6.68 -19.17
CA LYS A 302 -0.72 -5.68 -20.26
C LYS A 302 -0.13 -4.39 -19.70
N PHE A 303 1.19 -4.23 -19.82
CA PHE A 303 1.91 -3.12 -19.18
C PHE A 303 1.39 -1.73 -19.56
N GLU A 304 0.83 -1.56 -20.76
CA GLU A 304 0.33 -0.28 -21.27
C GLU A 304 -0.87 0.23 -20.48
N THR A 305 -1.70 -0.65 -19.93
CA THR A 305 -2.84 -0.31 -19.09
C THR A 305 -2.53 -0.48 -17.61
N PHE A 306 -1.73 -1.50 -17.28
CA PHE A 306 -1.36 -1.84 -15.92
C PHE A 306 -0.42 -0.81 -15.26
N LEU A 307 0.63 -0.34 -15.98
CA LEU A 307 1.56 0.69 -15.49
C LEU A 307 1.23 2.03 -16.15
N ASN A 308 0.67 2.96 -15.41
CA ASN A 308 0.25 4.26 -15.93
C ASN A 308 1.07 5.43 -15.35
N PRO A 309 2.27 5.71 -15.88
CA PRO A 309 3.14 6.78 -15.40
C PRO A 309 2.66 8.18 -15.80
N LYS A 310 1.65 8.31 -16.67
CA LYS A 310 1.15 9.59 -17.17
C LYS A 310 0.91 10.60 -16.05
N PHE A 311 0.14 10.20 -15.03
CA PHE A 311 -0.25 11.09 -13.95
C PHE A 311 0.94 11.54 -13.09
N SER A 312 1.84 10.61 -12.74
CA SER A 312 3.04 10.95 -11.95
C SER A 312 4.00 11.86 -12.73
N ASN A 313 4.09 11.68 -14.06
CA ASN A 313 4.90 12.55 -14.93
C ASN A 313 4.30 13.94 -15.06
N GLU A 314 2.98 14.06 -15.23
CA GLU A 314 2.27 15.36 -15.26
C GLU A 314 2.51 16.15 -13.97
N ILE A 315 2.46 15.49 -12.80
CA ILE A 315 2.64 16.13 -11.50
C ILE A 315 4.11 16.49 -11.23
N ALA A 316 5.07 15.74 -11.75
CA ALA A 316 6.49 16.02 -11.58
C ALA A 316 6.90 17.36 -12.20
N ASN A 317 6.14 17.86 -13.17
CA ASN A 317 6.40 19.10 -13.89
C ASN A 317 5.63 20.31 -13.32
N THR A 318 4.85 20.12 -12.24
CA THR A 318 4.14 21.18 -11.50
C THR A 318 4.73 21.38 -10.10
#